data_6db1da35ad710d8b0fadfa7d01546e04
#
_entry.id   6db1da35ad710d8b0fadfa7d01546e04
#
_cell.length_a   1.000
_cell.length_b   1.000
_cell.length_c   1.000
_cell.angle_alpha   90.00
_cell.angle_beta   90.00
_cell.angle_gamma   90.00
#
_symmetry.space_group_name_H-M   'P 1'
#
loop_
_entity.id
_entity.type
_entity.pdbx_description
1 polymer ?
#
loop_
_entity_poly.entity_id
_entity_poly.type
_entity_poly.pdbx_seq_one_letter_code
_entity_poly.pdbx_strand_id
1 'polypeptide(L)'
;MTALLQVKDIAHHFEGLHVLKGVSFAVAERSVTGLIGPNGAGKSTLFNIISGFLRPTSGQILYLGKTITNLSIQRRSYAGLVRTFQTPQVFSELTVRENLIAGCYKRGRTGFIKSLLSLPEVRTEFAEATRLADQTCREFGLDAVRDQVAGRLPTGQQRLVELARAAIGKPKLLCLDEPSSGLGPEEVSHLMNILRQLNNRGTTILLVSHDMELMAVSTIIHVLCFGEIIATGGMVEVRAEPRVREAYLGI
;
A
#
# COMPACT_ATOMS: atom_id res chain seq x y z
N MET A 1 -19.29 -9.92 -4.19
CA MET A 1 -17.94 -9.55 -4.67
C MET A 1 -16.93 -10.53 -4.12
N THR A 2 -15.99 -10.99 -4.94
CA THR A 2 -14.98 -11.96 -4.49
C THR A 2 -13.93 -11.25 -3.64
N ALA A 3 -13.60 -11.80 -2.47
CA ALA A 3 -12.57 -11.23 -1.60
C ALA A 3 -11.18 -11.54 -2.17
N LEU A 4 -10.38 -10.49 -2.42
CA LEU A 4 -8.98 -10.61 -2.84
C LEU A 4 -8.08 -10.98 -1.66
N LEU A 5 -8.28 -10.30 -0.51
CA LEU A 5 -7.60 -10.56 0.76
C LEU A 5 -8.64 -10.88 1.84
N GLN A 6 -8.36 -11.87 2.67
CA GLN A 6 -9.14 -12.17 3.87
C GLN A 6 -8.19 -12.26 5.07
N VAL A 7 -8.48 -11.49 6.06
CA VAL A 7 -7.87 -11.53 7.39
C VAL A 7 -8.83 -12.33 8.27
N LYS A 8 -8.39 -13.44 8.87
CA LYS A 8 -9.24 -14.34 9.66
C LYS A 8 -8.64 -14.57 11.04
N ASP A 9 -9.34 -14.09 12.05
CA ASP A 9 -9.07 -14.30 13.47
C ASP A 9 -7.61 -14.02 13.87
N ILE A 10 -7.03 -12.96 13.28
CA ILE A 10 -5.65 -12.58 13.54
C ILE A 10 -5.52 -12.06 14.96
N ALA A 11 -4.75 -12.80 15.78
CA ALA A 11 -4.30 -12.34 17.08
C ALA A 11 -2.77 -12.21 17.10
N HIS A 12 -2.28 -11.24 17.86
CA HIS A 12 -0.87 -11.03 18.08
C HIS A 12 -0.58 -10.38 19.44
N HIS A 13 0.46 -10.86 20.10
CA HIS A 13 0.94 -10.28 21.35
C HIS A 13 2.46 -10.10 21.32
N PHE A 14 2.95 -9.06 21.98
CA PHE A 14 4.35 -8.81 22.27
C PHE A 14 4.57 -8.94 23.79
N GLU A 15 5.39 -9.88 24.22
CA GLU A 15 5.78 -10.02 25.64
C GLU A 15 4.60 -9.92 26.64
N GLY A 16 3.46 -10.50 26.30
CA GLY A 16 2.23 -10.48 27.11
C GLY A 16 1.24 -9.35 26.81
N LEU A 17 1.62 -8.31 26.03
CA LEU A 17 0.69 -7.28 25.59
C LEU A 17 -0.09 -7.76 24.35
N HIS A 18 -1.40 -7.98 24.52
CA HIS A 18 -2.29 -8.34 23.40
C HIS A 18 -2.58 -7.12 22.53
N VAL A 19 -1.95 -7.06 21.34
CA VAL A 19 -2.10 -5.94 20.39
C VAL A 19 -3.23 -6.18 19.39
N LEU A 20 -3.42 -7.44 18.96
CA LEU A 20 -4.55 -7.85 18.10
C LEU A 20 -5.29 -9.03 18.75
N LYS A 21 -6.61 -8.99 18.72
CA LYS A 21 -7.50 -9.89 19.49
C LYS A 21 -8.54 -10.55 18.60
N GLY A 22 -8.11 -11.26 17.55
CA GLY A 22 -9.03 -11.97 16.65
C GLY A 22 -9.59 -11.08 15.53
N VAL A 23 -8.75 -10.23 14.94
CA VAL A 23 -9.15 -9.32 13.86
C VAL A 23 -9.56 -10.10 12.62
N SER A 24 -10.78 -9.83 12.13
CA SER A 24 -11.31 -10.45 10.91
C SER A 24 -11.95 -9.41 10.01
N PHE A 25 -11.54 -9.35 8.74
CA PHE A 25 -12.17 -8.54 7.68
C PHE A 25 -11.74 -9.03 6.29
N ALA A 26 -12.38 -8.50 5.26
CA ALA A 26 -12.07 -8.82 3.88
C ALA A 26 -11.88 -7.56 3.03
N VAL A 27 -10.98 -7.65 2.05
CA VAL A 27 -10.78 -6.64 1.01
C VAL A 27 -11.31 -7.20 -0.30
N ALA A 28 -12.35 -6.58 -0.83
CA ALA A 28 -12.95 -6.98 -2.10
C ALA A 28 -12.01 -6.65 -3.27
N GLU A 29 -12.03 -7.49 -4.32
CA GLU A 29 -11.26 -7.22 -5.53
C GLU A 29 -11.72 -5.91 -6.18
N ARG A 30 -10.76 -5.11 -6.68
CA ARG A 30 -11.01 -3.81 -7.34
C ARG A 30 -11.75 -2.79 -6.47
N SER A 31 -11.58 -2.86 -5.16
CA SER A 31 -12.11 -1.87 -4.21
C SER A 31 -10.99 -1.07 -3.57
N VAL A 32 -11.36 0.05 -2.95
CA VAL A 32 -10.52 0.76 -1.99
C VAL A 32 -11.10 0.50 -0.60
N THR A 33 -10.35 -0.21 0.23
CA THR A 33 -10.73 -0.51 1.62
C THR A 33 -9.88 0.32 2.56
N GLY A 34 -10.53 1.07 3.45
CA GLY A 34 -9.88 1.84 4.49
C GLY A 34 -9.75 1.07 5.81
N LEU A 35 -8.67 1.33 6.52
CA LEU A 35 -8.47 0.90 7.90
C LEU A 35 -8.10 2.12 8.74
N ILE A 36 -8.98 2.51 9.66
CA ILE A 36 -8.76 3.63 10.57
C ILE A 36 -8.71 3.14 12.02
N GLY A 37 -8.33 4.02 12.93
CA GLY A 37 -8.32 3.75 14.36
C GLY A 37 -7.36 4.68 15.11
N PRO A 38 -7.50 4.83 16.43
CA PRO A 38 -6.62 5.66 17.24
C PRO A 38 -5.16 5.14 17.23
N ASN A 39 -4.24 5.96 17.74
CA ASN A 39 -2.87 5.53 17.96
C ASN A 39 -2.83 4.37 18.96
N GLY A 40 -1.99 3.38 18.69
CA GLY A 40 -1.93 2.17 19.53
C GLY A 40 -3.03 1.13 19.25
N ALA A 41 -3.98 1.36 18.34
CA ALA A 41 -5.04 0.40 18.01
C ALA A 41 -4.55 -0.93 17.39
N GLY A 42 -3.30 -1.00 16.91
CA GLY A 42 -2.74 -2.20 16.28
C GLY A 42 -2.64 -2.12 14.74
N LYS A 43 -2.95 -0.97 14.12
CA LYS A 43 -2.93 -0.81 12.65
C LYS A 43 -1.62 -1.22 12.00
N SER A 44 -0.49 -0.69 12.49
CA SER A 44 0.84 -1.00 11.93
C SER A 44 1.22 -2.48 12.15
N THR A 45 0.84 -3.06 13.30
CA THR A 45 1.02 -4.50 13.58
C THR A 45 0.26 -5.35 12.57
N LEU A 46 -1.01 -5.02 12.32
CA LEU A 46 -1.86 -5.71 11.36
C LEU A 46 -1.30 -5.59 9.92
N PHE A 47 -0.86 -4.40 9.54
CA PHE A 47 -0.21 -4.17 8.23
C PHE A 47 1.09 -4.95 8.07
N ASN A 48 1.90 -5.04 9.14
CA ASN A 48 3.12 -5.86 9.16
C ASN A 48 2.79 -7.34 8.97
N ILE A 49 1.69 -7.83 9.56
CA ILE A 49 1.23 -9.21 9.39
C ILE A 49 0.72 -9.44 7.95
N ILE A 50 -0.11 -8.54 7.42
CA ILE A 50 -0.64 -8.64 6.05
C ILE A 50 0.49 -8.63 5.02
N SER A 51 1.51 -7.81 5.20
CA SER A 51 2.65 -7.68 4.28
C SER A 51 3.77 -8.70 4.51
N GLY A 52 3.74 -9.47 5.62
CA GLY A 52 4.69 -10.55 5.90
C GLY A 52 5.95 -10.13 6.65
N PHE A 53 5.98 -8.91 7.19
CA PHE A 53 7.06 -8.45 8.08
C PHE A 53 6.94 -9.04 9.48
N LEU A 54 5.72 -9.46 9.87
CA LEU A 54 5.44 -10.04 11.17
C LEU A 54 4.57 -11.29 10.98
N ARG A 55 4.79 -12.32 11.80
CA ARG A 55 3.91 -13.49 11.86
C ARG A 55 2.86 -13.27 12.96
N PRO A 56 1.60 -13.58 12.71
CA PRO A 56 0.59 -13.53 13.76
C PRO A 56 0.83 -14.66 14.78
N THR A 57 0.36 -14.48 16.01
CA THR A 57 0.35 -15.53 17.02
C THR A 57 -0.67 -16.61 16.68
N SER A 58 -1.84 -16.19 16.17
CA SER A 58 -2.88 -17.09 15.67
C SER A 58 -3.67 -16.45 14.53
N GLY A 59 -4.52 -17.24 13.87
CA GLY A 59 -5.29 -16.81 12.73
C GLY A 59 -4.56 -17.01 11.39
N GLN A 60 -5.18 -16.55 10.31
CA GLN A 60 -4.64 -16.76 8.97
C GLN A 60 -4.96 -15.60 8.01
N ILE A 61 -4.05 -15.40 7.07
CA ILE A 61 -4.23 -14.48 5.93
C ILE A 61 -4.42 -15.31 4.66
N LEU A 62 -5.53 -15.08 3.97
CA LEU A 62 -5.75 -15.63 2.63
C LEU A 62 -5.64 -14.52 1.60
N TYR A 63 -4.96 -14.80 0.50
CA TYR A 63 -4.80 -13.91 -0.64
C TYR A 63 -5.02 -14.68 -1.93
N LEU A 64 -5.92 -14.21 -2.80
CA LEU A 64 -6.34 -14.94 -4.00
C LEU A 64 -6.81 -16.38 -3.68
N GLY A 65 -7.52 -16.56 -2.56
CA GLY A 65 -8.00 -17.84 -2.09
C GLY A 65 -6.95 -18.79 -1.50
N LYS A 66 -5.68 -18.39 -1.44
CA LYS A 66 -4.57 -19.19 -0.91
C LYS A 66 -4.08 -18.64 0.41
N THR A 67 -3.76 -19.50 1.38
CA THR A 67 -3.14 -19.08 2.64
C THR A 67 -1.72 -18.57 2.40
N ILE A 68 -1.47 -17.33 2.85
CA ILE A 68 -0.16 -16.68 2.72
C ILE A 68 0.47 -16.37 4.07
N THR A 69 -0.11 -16.78 5.19
CA THR A 69 0.32 -16.44 6.55
C THR A 69 1.82 -16.63 6.77
N ASN A 70 2.37 -17.74 6.27
CA ASN A 70 3.79 -18.11 6.43
C ASN A 70 4.67 -17.76 5.21
N LEU A 71 4.12 -17.09 4.20
CA LEU A 71 4.91 -16.69 3.05
C LEU A 71 5.79 -15.48 3.37
N SER A 72 7.02 -15.49 2.87
CA SER A 72 7.94 -14.36 2.98
C SER A 72 7.44 -13.13 2.23
N ILE A 73 7.93 -11.95 2.61
CA ILE A 73 7.66 -10.66 1.93
C ILE A 73 7.86 -10.78 0.42
N GLN A 74 8.99 -11.39 0.00
CA GLN A 74 9.32 -11.57 -1.42
C GLN A 74 8.26 -12.38 -2.15
N ARG A 75 7.81 -13.53 -1.58
CA ARG A 75 6.77 -14.37 -2.18
C ARG A 75 5.43 -13.65 -2.28
N ARG A 76 5.04 -12.87 -1.25
CA ARG A 76 3.83 -12.03 -1.29
C ARG A 76 3.95 -10.94 -2.36
N SER A 77 5.11 -10.29 -2.44
CA SER A 77 5.40 -9.30 -3.45
C SER A 77 5.34 -9.89 -4.87
N TYR A 78 5.93 -11.07 -5.11
CA TYR A 78 5.82 -11.78 -6.41
C TYR A 78 4.38 -12.14 -6.75
N ALA A 79 3.55 -12.47 -5.77
CA ALA A 79 2.12 -12.71 -5.97
C ALA A 79 1.31 -11.44 -6.28
N GLY A 80 1.93 -10.24 -6.20
CA GLY A 80 1.30 -8.97 -6.53
C GLY A 80 0.76 -8.19 -5.32
N LEU A 81 1.12 -8.57 -4.08
CA LEU A 81 0.85 -7.78 -2.88
C LEU A 81 2.06 -6.86 -2.63
N VAL A 82 1.87 -5.56 -2.78
CA VAL A 82 2.92 -4.54 -2.62
C VAL A 82 2.51 -3.58 -1.52
N ARG A 83 3.50 -3.09 -0.74
CA ARG A 83 3.28 -2.14 0.35
C ARG A 83 4.19 -0.93 0.20
N THR A 84 3.68 0.26 0.55
CA THR A 84 4.46 1.46 0.87
C THR A 84 4.65 1.57 2.37
N PHE A 85 5.54 2.45 2.81
CA PHE A 85 5.89 2.62 4.21
C PHE A 85 5.54 4.02 4.71
N GLN A 86 5.39 4.17 6.03
CA GLN A 86 5.11 5.44 6.66
C GLN A 86 6.21 6.48 6.37
N THR A 87 7.49 6.09 6.43
CA THR A 87 8.61 6.89 5.93
C THR A 87 8.89 6.50 4.49
N PRO A 88 8.93 7.44 3.52
CA PRO A 88 9.17 7.13 2.13
C PRO A 88 10.46 6.33 1.93
N GLN A 89 10.37 5.21 1.24
CA GLN A 89 11.51 4.34 0.93
C GLN A 89 11.87 4.51 -0.56
N VAL A 90 12.67 5.53 -0.86
CA VAL A 90 13.22 5.74 -2.20
C VAL A 90 14.67 5.26 -2.29
N PHE A 91 15.14 4.93 -3.48
CA PHE A 91 16.57 4.78 -3.73
C PHE A 91 17.16 6.18 -3.85
N SER A 92 17.73 6.67 -2.75
CA SER A 92 18.12 8.06 -2.55
C SER A 92 19.15 8.57 -3.56
N GLU A 93 20.05 7.70 -4.05
CA GLU A 93 21.10 8.04 -5.00
C GLU A 93 20.63 7.98 -6.48
N LEU A 94 19.46 7.38 -6.72
CA LEU A 94 18.90 7.26 -8.07
C LEU A 94 17.98 8.44 -8.37
N THR A 95 17.87 8.79 -9.65
CA THR A 95 16.86 9.73 -10.14
C THR A 95 15.45 9.19 -9.94
N VAL A 96 14.45 10.05 -10.03
CA VAL A 96 13.03 9.64 -10.01
C VAL A 96 12.76 8.59 -11.08
N ARG A 97 13.18 8.84 -12.33
CA ARG A 97 13.05 7.89 -13.45
C ARG A 97 13.67 6.54 -13.14
N GLU A 98 14.88 6.51 -12.61
CA GLU A 98 15.58 5.25 -12.26
C GLU A 98 14.88 4.52 -11.11
N ASN A 99 14.34 5.23 -10.12
CA ASN A 99 13.49 4.64 -9.09
C ASN A 99 12.28 3.89 -9.70
N LEU A 100 11.62 4.50 -10.70
CA LEU A 100 10.48 3.90 -11.37
C LEU A 100 10.89 2.72 -12.25
N ILE A 101 12.03 2.81 -12.96
CA ILE A 101 12.60 1.68 -13.75
C ILE A 101 12.87 0.49 -12.83
N ALA A 102 13.42 0.72 -11.62
CA ALA A 102 13.61 -0.34 -10.63
C ALA A 102 12.30 -1.01 -10.21
N GLY A 103 11.17 -0.27 -10.19
CA GLY A 103 9.82 -0.81 -9.96
C GLY A 103 9.32 -1.76 -11.07
N CYS A 104 9.88 -1.66 -12.28
CA CYS A 104 9.54 -2.54 -13.40
C CYS A 104 10.19 -3.92 -13.33
N TYR A 105 11.13 -4.16 -12.40
CA TYR A 105 11.96 -5.39 -12.34
C TYR A 105 11.14 -6.70 -12.40
N LYS A 106 9.96 -6.73 -11.80
CA LYS A 106 9.07 -7.91 -11.85
C LYS A 106 8.51 -8.23 -13.24
N ARG A 107 8.56 -7.28 -14.17
CA ARG A 107 8.10 -7.44 -15.55
C ARG A 107 9.18 -7.93 -16.48
N GLY A 108 10.45 -7.78 -16.08
CA GLY A 108 11.59 -8.27 -16.86
C GLY A 108 11.56 -9.79 -17.00
N ARG A 109 11.66 -10.27 -18.22
CA ARG A 109 11.76 -11.69 -18.56
C ARG A 109 13.20 -12.18 -18.59
N THR A 110 14.15 -11.25 -18.60
CA THR A 110 15.58 -11.53 -18.67
C THR A 110 16.13 -11.76 -17.26
N GLY A 111 16.65 -12.96 -17.01
CA GLY A 111 17.35 -13.27 -15.77
C GLY A 111 18.70 -12.55 -15.69
N PHE A 112 19.27 -12.48 -14.48
CA PHE A 112 20.56 -11.82 -14.17
C PHE A 112 21.69 -12.18 -15.15
N ILE A 113 21.78 -13.45 -15.58
CA ILE A 113 22.80 -13.93 -16.51
C ILE A 113 22.65 -13.28 -17.90
N LYS A 114 21.41 -13.10 -18.40
CA LYS A 114 21.15 -12.44 -19.70
C LYS A 114 21.44 -10.94 -19.65
N SER A 115 21.17 -10.29 -18.50
CA SER A 115 21.49 -8.87 -18.28
C SER A 115 23.00 -8.61 -18.38
N LEU A 116 23.84 -9.54 -17.90
CA LEU A 116 25.30 -9.44 -17.95
C LEU A 116 25.86 -9.51 -19.37
N LEU A 117 25.16 -10.17 -20.29
CA LEU A 117 25.58 -10.40 -21.67
C LEU A 117 25.17 -9.29 -22.65
N SER A 118 24.57 -8.20 -22.19
CA SER A 118 24.14 -7.03 -23.00
C SER A 118 23.37 -7.40 -24.29
N LEU A 119 22.53 -8.45 -24.21
CA LEU A 119 21.77 -8.96 -25.34
C LEU A 119 20.74 -7.94 -25.86
N PRO A 120 20.37 -7.95 -27.15
CA PRO A 120 19.36 -7.05 -27.71
C PRO A 120 18.02 -7.05 -26.95
N GLU A 121 17.62 -8.20 -26.39
CA GLU A 121 16.43 -8.35 -25.55
C GLU A 121 16.48 -7.47 -24.30
N VAL A 122 17.65 -7.29 -23.68
CA VAL A 122 17.84 -6.45 -22.50
C VAL A 122 17.68 -4.98 -22.85
N ARG A 123 18.17 -4.56 -24.03
CA ARG A 123 18.02 -3.18 -24.51
C ARG A 123 16.55 -2.83 -24.78
N THR A 124 15.79 -3.75 -25.36
CA THR A 124 14.36 -3.56 -25.60
C THR A 124 13.57 -3.52 -24.30
N GLU A 125 13.84 -4.40 -23.33
CA GLU A 125 13.21 -4.37 -22.00
C GLU A 125 13.53 -3.07 -21.26
N PHE A 126 14.77 -2.60 -21.31
CA PHE A 126 15.16 -1.34 -20.67
C PHE A 126 14.47 -0.13 -21.33
N ALA A 127 14.39 -0.09 -22.66
CA ALA A 127 13.68 0.96 -23.37
C ALA A 127 12.17 0.98 -23.04
N GLU A 128 11.55 -0.20 -22.91
CA GLU A 128 10.16 -0.32 -22.50
C GLU A 128 9.96 0.15 -21.05
N ALA A 129 10.85 -0.25 -20.13
CA ALA A 129 10.83 0.19 -18.74
C ALA A 129 10.99 1.71 -18.62
N THR A 130 11.89 2.30 -19.42
CA THR A 130 12.11 3.76 -19.48
C THR A 130 10.86 4.48 -19.97
N ARG A 131 10.26 4.00 -21.07
CA ARG A 131 9.01 4.57 -21.60
C ARG A 131 7.86 4.52 -20.57
N LEU A 132 7.75 3.39 -19.86
CA LEU A 132 6.74 3.21 -18.81
C LEU A 132 7.02 4.12 -17.62
N ALA A 133 8.30 4.30 -17.23
CA ALA A 133 8.70 5.21 -16.17
C ALA A 133 8.34 6.66 -16.53
N ASP A 134 8.64 7.11 -17.75
CA ASP A 134 8.30 8.47 -18.21
C ASP A 134 6.78 8.69 -18.27
N GLN A 135 6.02 7.69 -18.69
CA GLN A 135 4.56 7.76 -18.63
C GLN A 135 4.06 7.86 -17.19
N THR A 136 4.61 7.06 -16.29
CA THR A 136 4.23 7.07 -14.87
C THR A 136 4.63 8.39 -14.20
N CYS A 137 5.79 8.98 -14.54
CA CYS A 137 6.16 10.32 -14.06
C CYS A 137 5.08 11.36 -14.41
N ARG A 138 4.59 11.37 -15.64
CA ARG A 138 3.50 12.28 -16.05
C ARG A 138 2.20 12.02 -15.28
N GLU A 139 1.80 10.75 -15.13
CA GLU A 139 0.58 10.38 -14.42
C GLU A 139 0.60 10.77 -12.93
N PHE A 140 1.78 10.77 -12.32
CA PHE A 140 1.98 11.10 -10.90
C PHE A 140 2.41 12.57 -10.67
N GLY A 141 2.47 13.40 -11.72
CA GLY A 141 2.91 14.79 -11.60
C GLY A 141 4.40 14.97 -11.28
N LEU A 142 5.22 13.96 -11.60
CA LEU A 142 6.66 13.91 -11.32
C LEU A 142 7.52 14.28 -12.54
N ASP A 143 6.91 14.69 -13.67
CA ASP A 143 7.62 14.90 -14.94
C ASP A 143 8.70 15.99 -14.84
N ALA A 144 8.43 17.08 -14.14
CA ALA A 144 9.37 18.18 -13.95
C ALA A 144 10.62 17.79 -13.12
N VAL A 145 10.53 16.74 -12.31
CA VAL A 145 11.60 16.29 -11.40
C VAL A 145 12.16 14.92 -11.78
N ARG A 146 11.73 14.35 -12.91
CA ARG A 146 12.03 12.95 -13.30
C ARG A 146 13.53 12.64 -13.39
N ASP A 147 14.36 13.63 -13.74
CA ASP A 147 15.80 13.49 -13.87
C ASP A 147 16.56 13.97 -12.62
N GLN A 148 15.85 14.41 -11.57
CA GLN A 148 16.45 14.79 -10.29
C GLN A 148 16.66 13.56 -9.41
N VAL A 149 17.70 13.63 -8.57
CA VAL A 149 18.01 12.59 -7.56
C VAL A 149 16.91 12.55 -6.51
N ALA A 150 16.28 11.39 -6.32
CA ALA A 150 15.09 11.25 -5.50
C ALA A 150 15.31 11.63 -4.02
N GLY A 151 16.50 11.34 -3.47
CA GLY A 151 16.86 11.71 -2.11
C GLY A 151 16.93 13.21 -1.83
N ARG A 152 16.99 14.06 -2.86
CA ARG A 152 17.04 15.53 -2.74
C ARG A 152 15.66 16.19 -2.84
N LEU A 153 14.62 15.42 -3.14
CA LEU A 153 13.26 15.92 -3.26
C LEU A 153 12.64 16.19 -1.88
N PRO A 154 11.68 17.12 -1.78
CA PRO A 154 10.82 17.24 -0.60
C PRO A 154 10.13 15.92 -0.27
N THR A 155 9.86 15.68 1.02
CA THR A 155 9.29 14.41 1.50
C THR A 155 7.99 14.03 0.81
N GLY A 156 7.12 15.00 0.50
CA GLY A 156 5.87 14.76 -0.24
C GLY A 156 6.13 14.18 -1.64
N GLN A 157 7.10 14.75 -2.38
CA GLN A 157 7.49 14.21 -3.69
C GLN A 157 8.16 12.84 -3.58
N GLN A 158 9.02 12.61 -2.57
CA GLN A 158 9.58 11.27 -2.33
C GLN A 158 8.49 10.23 -2.11
N ARG A 159 7.41 10.60 -1.41
CA ARG A 159 6.24 9.73 -1.18
C ARG A 159 5.52 9.40 -2.50
N LEU A 160 5.35 10.39 -3.38
CA LEU A 160 4.79 10.14 -4.71
C LEU A 160 5.71 9.25 -5.55
N VAL A 161 7.03 9.40 -5.46
CA VAL A 161 8.01 8.51 -6.13
C VAL A 161 7.89 7.08 -5.61
N GLU A 162 7.80 6.87 -4.29
CA GLU A 162 7.60 5.54 -3.71
C GLU A 162 6.28 4.91 -4.20
N LEU A 163 5.18 5.68 -4.18
CA LEU A 163 3.87 5.22 -4.64
C LEU A 163 3.90 4.89 -6.14
N ALA A 164 4.50 5.73 -6.96
CA ALA A 164 4.66 5.51 -8.40
C ALA A 164 5.47 4.25 -8.68
N ARG A 165 6.58 4.03 -7.95
CA ARG A 165 7.40 2.82 -8.03
C ARG A 165 6.62 1.57 -7.61
N ALA A 166 5.78 1.66 -6.58
CA ALA A 166 4.92 0.56 -6.16
C ALA A 166 3.84 0.23 -7.20
N ALA A 167 3.26 1.26 -7.82
CA ALA A 167 2.16 1.15 -8.77
C ALA A 167 2.59 0.70 -10.17
N ILE A 168 3.79 1.09 -10.64
CA ILE A 168 4.29 0.79 -12.01
C ILE A 168 4.35 -0.70 -12.29
N GLY A 169 4.58 -1.52 -11.26
CA GLY A 169 4.54 -3.00 -11.32
C GLY A 169 3.14 -3.57 -11.53
N LYS A 170 2.07 -2.75 -11.56
CA LYS A 170 0.66 -3.15 -11.63
C LYS A 170 0.32 -4.19 -10.56
N PRO A 171 0.45 -3.86 -9.27
CA PRO A 171 0.12 -4.79 -8.20
C PRO A 171 -1.36 -5.13 -8.22
N LYS A 172 -1.71 -6.35 -7.80
CA LYS A 172 -3.11 -6.74 -7.57
C LYS A 172 -3.66 -6.12 -6.30
N LEU A 173 -2.82 -6.05 -5.25
CA LEU A 173 -3.13 -5.39 -3.98
C LEU A 173 -2.01 -4.41 -3.64
N LEU A 174 -2.38 -3.15 -3.47
CA LEU A 174 -1.50 -2.08 -3.01
C LEU A 174 -1.91 -1.71 -1.58
N CYS A 175 -1.01 -1.96 -0.62
CA CYS A 175 -1.18 -1.61 0.78
C CYS A 175 -0.47 -0.28 1.05
N LEU A 176 -1.22 0.74 1.46
CA LEU A 176 -0.73 2.09 1.70
C LEU A 176 -0.78 2.44 3.18
N ASP A 177 0.37 2.78 3.75
CA ASP A 177 0.53 3.11 5.16
C ASP A 177 0.76 4.62 5.32
N GLU A 178 -0.27 5.33 5.78
CA GLU A 178 -0.29 6.79 5.99
C GLU A 178 0.24 7.60 4.78
N PRO A 179 -0.28 7.39 3.57
CA PRO A 179 0.29 7.98 2.36
C PRO A 179 0.10 9.50 2.26
N SER A 180 -0.79 10.12 3.06
CA SER A 180 -0.98 11.58 3.10
C SER A 180 -0.14 12.29 4.15
N SER A 181 0.60 11.55 5.00
CA SER A 181 1.40 12.16 6.07
C SER A 181 2.43 13.15 5.52
N GLY A 182 2.35 14.41 5.97
CA GLY A 182 3.26 15.48 5.53
C GLY A 182 2.90 16.11 4.18
N LEU A 183 1.76 15.77 3.58
CA LEU A 183 1.24 16.42 2.37
C LEU A 183 0.34 17.61 2.72
N GLY A 184 0.38 18.64 1.88
CA GLY A 184 -0.58 19.74 1.92
C GLY A 184 -1.93 19.36 1.27
N PRO A 185 -2.99 20.18 1.46
CA PRO A 185 -4.33 19.86 0.95
C PRO A 185 -4.39 19.60 -0.56
N GLU A 186 -3.65 20.38 -1.36
CA GLU A 186 -3.59 20.20 -2.81
C GLU A 186 -2.92 18.86 -3.18
N GLU A 187 -1.84 18.50 -2.46
CA GLU A 187 -1.15 17.22 -2.67
C GLU A 187 -2.02 16.03 -2.25
N VAL A 188 -2.83 16.15 -1.17
CA VAL A 188 -3.82 15.14 -0.77
C VAL A 188 -4.88 14.97 -1.84
N SER A 189 -5.43 16.06 -2.36
CA SER A 189 -6.40 16.01 -3.47
C SER A 189 -5.81 15.35 -4.71
N HIS A 190 -4.55 15.65 -5.05
CA HIS A 190 -3.83 14.99 -6.14
C HIS A 190 -3.64 13.49 -5.89
N LEU A 191 -3.22 13.12 -4.68
CA LEU A 191 -3.09 11.72 -4.25
C LEU A 191 -4.42 10.95 -4.38
N MET A 192 -5.54 11.54 -3.93
CA MET A 192 -6.87 10.95 -4.07
C MET A 192 -7.20 10.63 -5.53
N ASN A 193 -6.90 11.54 -6.45
CA ASN A 193 -7.12 11.34 -7.88
C ASN A 193 -6.25 10.18 -8.43
N ILE A 194 -4.98 10.10 -8.02
CA ILE A 194 -4.09 8.98 -8.37
C ILE A 194 -4.67 7.65 -7.86
N LEU A 195 -5.12 7.58 -6.61
CA LEU A 195 -5.68 6.36 -6.03
C LEU A 195 -6.97 5.91 -6.76
N ARG A 196 -7.85 6.86 -7.10
CA ARG A 196 -9.05 6.57 -7.92
C ARG A 196 -8.67 6.02 -9.31
N GLN A 197 -7.67 6.62 -9.97
CA GLN A 197 -7.20 6.14 -11.27
C GLN A 197 -6.59 4.74 -11.20
N LEU A 198 -5.77 4.46 -10.19
CA LEU A 198 -5.20 3.13 -9.97
C LEU A 198 -6.29 2.08 -9.72
N ASN A 199 -7.30 2.42 -8.91
CA ASN A 199 -8.42 1.53 -8.63
C ASN A 199 -9.28 1.29 -9.88
N ASN A 200 -9.59 2.33 -10.65
CA ASN A 200 -10.33 2.21 -11.92
C ASN A 200 -9.60 1.34 -12.97
N ARG A 201 -8.26 1.29 -12.90
CA ARG A 201 -7.44 0.38 -13.73
C ARG A 201 -7.35 -1.04 -13.17
N GLY A 202 -8.07 -1.34 -12.07
CA GLY A 202 -8.19 -2.68 -11.48
C GLY A 202 -7.26 -2.98 -10.33
N THR A 203 -6.46 -2.03 -9.84
CA THR A 203 -5.67 -2.21 -8.62
C THR A 203 -6.58 -2.19 -7.40
N THR A 204 -6.52 -3.21 -6.56
CA THR A 204 -7.18 -3.21 -5.25
C THR A 204 -6.30 -2.46 -4.25
N ILE A 205 -6.89 -1.63 -3.40
CA ILE A 205 -6.14 -0.80 -2.46
C ILE A 205 -6.62 -1.08 -1.03
N LEU A 206 -5.67 -1.31 -0.12
CA LEU A 206 -5.88 -1.31 1.32
C LEU A 206 -5.13 -0.10 1.90
N LEU A 207 -5.87 0.86 2.45
CA LEU A 207 -5.39 2.16 2.88
C LEU A 207 -5.48 2.29 4.39
N VAL A 208 -4.37 2.54 5.07
CA VAL A 208 -4.35 3.02 6.46
C VAL A 208 -4.10 4.52 6.46
N SER A 209 -5.00 5.29 7.08
CA SER A 209 -4.78 6.71 7.31
C SER A 209 -5.62 7.19 8.50
N HIS A 210 -5.18 8.26 9.13
CA HIS A 210 -5.96 9.06 10.07
C HIS A 210 -6.58 10.30 9.38
N ASP A 211 -6.23 10.55 8.13
CA ASP A 211 -6.73 11.64 7.32
C ASP A 211 -8.11 11.29 6.74
N MET A 212 -9.14 11.95 7.27
CA MET A 212 -10.52 11.68 6.91
C MET A 212 -10.88 12.17 5.50
N GLU A 213 -10.14 13.12 4.93
CA GLU A 213 -10.32 13.57 3.56
C GLU A 213 -9.85 12.48 2.60
N LEU A 214 -8.63 11.98 2.82
CA LEU A 214 -8.10 10.88 2.02
C LEU A 214 -8.97 9.63 2.12
N MET A 215 -9.53 9.34 3.30
CA MET A 215 -10.40 8.17 3.50
C MET A 215 -11.70 8.21 2.69
N ALA A 216 -12.10 9.38 2.18
CA ALA A 216 -13.26 9.51 1.28
C ALA A 216 -13.10 8.77 -0.07
N VAL A 217 -11.90 8.30 -0.43
CA VAL A 217 -11.71 7.41 -1.60
C VAL A 217 -12.12 5.97 -1.32
N SER A 218 -12.31 5.59 -0.03
CA SER A 218 -12.63 4.22 0.38
C SER A 218 -14.10 3.89 0.18
N THR A 219 -14.38 2.73 -0.39
CA THR A 219 -15.75 2.20 -0.54
C THR A 219 -16.26 1.59 0.74
N ILE A 220 -15.37 1.02 1.55
CA ILE A 220 -15.63 0.44 2.86
C ILE A 220 -14.49 0.80 3.81
N ILE A 221 -14.82 1.04 5.06
CA ILE A 221 -13.87 1.40 6.11
C ILE A 221 -14.06 0.43 7.28
N HIS A 222 -12.96 -0.13 7.76
CA HIS A 222 -12.91 -0.88 9.01
C HIS A 222 -12.28 -0.01 10.10
N VAL A 223 -12.89 0.02 11.28
CA VAL A 223 -12.38 0.76 12.43
C VAL A 223 -11.76 -0.22 13.41
N LEU A 224 -10.44 -0.12 13.57
CA LEU A 224 -9.67 -0.91 14.52
C LEU A 224 -9.49 -0.11 15.81
N CYS A 225 -9.88 -0.69 16.95
CA CYS A 225 -9.72 -0.09 18.27
C CYS A 225 -9.36 -1.17 19.29
N PHE A 226 -8.31 -0.93 20.10
CA PHE A 226 -7.80 -1.88 21.10
C PHE A 226 -7.62 -3.32 20.60
N GLY A 227 -7.20 -3.45 19.32
CA GLY A 227 -6.92 -4.74 18.69
C GLY A 227 -8.16 -5.46 18.13
N GLU A 228 -9.31 -4.82 18.04
CA GLU A 228 -10.57 -5.39 17.53
C GLU A 228 -11.20 -4.49 16.47
N ILE A 229 -11.91 -5.06 15.48
CA ILE A 229 -12.75 -4.28 14.56
C ILE A 229 -14.06 -3.93 15.28
N ILE A 230 -14.25 -2.64 15.54
CA ILE A 230 -15.42 -2.14 16.27
C ILE A 230 -16.54 -1.65 15.35
N ALA A 231 -16.23 -1.30 14.11
CA ALA A 231 -17.21 -0.89 13.11
C ALA A 231 -16.70 -1.21 11.69
N THR A 232 -17.63 -1.41 10.77
CA THR A 232 -17.39 -1.61 9.34
C THR A 232 -18.53 -1.00 8.55
N GLY A 233 -18.23 -0.17 7.55
CA GLY A 233 -19.23 0.47 6.71
C GLY A 233 -18.66 1.56 5.82
N GLY A 234 -19.52 2.33 5.18
CA GLY A 234 -19.13 3.53 4.46
C GLY A 234 -18.75 4.68 5.42
N MET A 235 -18.18 5.75 4.88
CA MET A 235 -17.72 6.90 5.67
C MET A 235 -18.82 7.48 6.59
N VAL A 236 -20.05 7.59 6.09
CA VAL A 236 -21.18 8.14 6.85
C VAL A 236 -21.57 7.22 8.01
N GLU A 237 -21.66 5.92 7.73
CA GLU A 237 -22.02 4.89 8.71
C GLU A 237 -20.99 4.82 9.84
N VAL A 238 -19.72 4.79 9.49
CA VAL A 238 -18.60 4.74 10.46
C VAL A 238 -18.58 5.98 11.35
N ARG A 239 -18.80 7.18 10.78
CA ARG A 239 -18.87 8.42 11.57
C ARG A 239 -20.07 8.49 12.50
N ALA A 240 -21.17 7.83 12.15
CA ALA A 240 -22.39 7.81 12.97
C ALA A 240 -22.31 6.82 14.14
N GLU A 241 -21.41 5.84 14.08
CA GLU A 241 -21.29 4.76 15.07
C GLU A 241 -20.82 5.30 16.45
N PRO A 242 -21.59 5.13 17.53
CA PRO A 242 -21.24 5.64 18.86
C PRO A 242 -19.87 5.14 19.36
N ARG A 243 -19.58 3.85 19.21
CA ARG A 243 -18.30 3.25 19.62
C ARG A 243 -17.10 3.89 18.93
N VAL A 244 -17.27 4.35 17.69
CA VAL A 244 -16.21 5.04 16.93
C VAL A 244 -16.00 6.43 17.52
N ARG A 245 -17.08 7.16 17.83
CA ARG A 245 -16.98 8.48 18.47
C ARG A 245 -16.28 8.40 19.82
N GLU A 246 -16.66 7.45 20.66
CA GLU A 246 -16.00 7.21 21.95
C GLU A 246 -14.51 6.91 21.79
N ALA A 247 -14.14 6.05 20.83
CA ALA A 247 -12.76 5.67 20.58
C ALA A 247 -11.86 6.84 20.13
N TYR A 248 -12.43 7.86 19.46
CA TYR A 248 -11.69 9.03 18.97
C TYR A 248 -11.76 10.24 19.90
N LEU A 249 -12.85 10.41 20.65
CA LEU A 249 -13.07 11.56 21.52
C LEU A 249 -12.69 11.28 22.98
N GLY A 250 -12.53 10.00 23.35
CA GLY A 250 -12.16 9.60 24.70
C GLY A 250 -13.26 9.87 25.74
N ILE A 251 -14.54 9.95 25.30
CA ILE A 251 -15.71 10.22 26.16
C ILE A 251 -16.56 8.96 26.24
#